data_b117945db0b46d559a68a189da19f78c
#
_entry.id   b117945db0b46d559a68a189da19f78c
#
_cell.length_a   1.000
_cell.length_b   1.000
_cell.length_c   1.000
_cell.angle_alpha   90.00
_cell.angle_beta   90.00
_cell.angle_gamma   90.00
#
_symmetry.space_group_name_H-M   'P 1'
#
loop_
_entity.id
_entity.type
_entity.pdbx_description
1 polymer ?
#
loop_
_entity_poly.entity_id
_entity_poly.type
_entity_poly.pdbx_seq_one_letter_code
_entity_poly.pdbx_strand_id
1 'polypeptide(L)'
;MDRPANEIKGVRWRAWSLVFAALVLIGVLSFIRGASGAQAQRTWQAYLINFVFWLGMGAGAMLFVAILNITNARWGRPLKRLAEALGTFLPVSFVLFWILYPGREHLFPWIREPVHGKDQWLNIPFLFARNGVGLFLLSAVAVLLLYASTRRSPVQPAPGKNPVPDPLWKLQVVLSPILGILFALVLSLVAFDLIMSLDPHWYSTLFGGYFFVGSFYLALAALALLSGLVRKTPALLHLLGPRHFHDLGKLLFGFCMMIGYLFYSQFLVIWYGNLPEETRYVIERIRQNPWAPLSWIILGICFALPFLVLLIRKLKMTPGPLMGMGGLVFVGMWLERFFLVAPSIWKGDTLPLGTIELSISAGFLGLAGLTVLFYLKRFSLTPVTDPLFQEEMVLREKEGQEDVGRQVG
;
A
#
# COMPACT_ATOMS: atom_id res chain seq x y z
N MET A 1 -26.53 -6.14 19.15
CA MET A 1 -25.65 -5.55 18.12
C MET A 1 -25.08 -4.26 18.70
N ASP A 2 -24.05 -4.36 19.54
CA ASP A 2 -23.45 -3.20 20.17
C ASP A 2 -22.66 -2.41 19.14
N ARG A 3 -22.96 -1.12 19.04
CA ARG A 3 -22.43 -0.25 17.98
C ARG A 3 -20.94 0.02 18.20
N PRO A 4 -20.06 -0.25 17.22
CA PRO A 4 -18.63 0.00 17.31
C PRO A 4 -18.26 1.49 17.47
N ALA A 5 -19.23 2.39 17.34
CA ALA A 5 -19.05 3.83 17.47
C ALA A 5 -18.56 4.29 18.86
N ASN A 6 -18.62 3.45 19.91
CA ASN A 6 -18.13 3.78 21.25
C ASN A 6 -16.64 3.51 21.47
N GLU A 7 -15.99 2.76 20.57
CA GLU A 7 -14.56 2.40 20.71
C GLU A 7 -13.61 3.57 20.40
N ILE A 8 -14.07 4.53 19.59
CA ILE A 8 -13.25 5.69 19.20
C ILE A 8 -13.91 6.98 19.71
N LYS A 9 -14.01 7.11 21.03
CA LYS A 9 -14.44 8.35 21.65
C LYS A 9 -13.42 9.48 21.39
N GLY A 10 -13.89 10.66 20.97
CA GLY A 10 -13.05 11.83 20.72
C GLY A 10 -12.67 12.11 19.27
N VAL A 11 -12.88 11.18 18.34
CA VAL A 11 -12.65 11.45 16.91
C VAL A 11 -13.83 12.25 16.35
N ARG A 12 -13.53 13.41 15.76
CA ARG A 12 -14.52 14.25 15.07
C ARG A 12 -14.83 13.69 13.69
N TRP A 13 -15.52 12.55 13.63
CA TRP A 13 -15.82 11.82 12.37
C TRP A 13 -16.41 12.70 11.27
N ARG A 14 -17.37 13.56 11.62
CA ARG A 14 -18.01 14.48 10.66
C ARG A 14 -17.00 15.47 10.10
N ALA A 15 -16.15 16.06 10.97
CA ALA A 15 -15.13 17.02 10.53
C ALA A 15 -14.12 16.37 9.58
N TRP A 16 -13.58 15.20 9.93
CA TRP A 16 -12.65 14.49 9.05
C TRP A 16 -13.29 14.03 7.74
N SER A 17 -14.56 13.56 7.77
CA SER A 17 -15.28 13.22 6.53
C SER A 17 -15.47 14.43 5.64
N LEU A 18 -15.76 15.62 6.19
CA LEU A 18 -15.88 16.86 5.42
C LEU A 18 -14.52 17.30 4.84
N VAL A 19 -13.44 17.21 5.63
CA VAL A 19 -12.08 17.52 5.13
C VAL A 19 -11.72 16.61 3.96
N PHE A 20 -11.87 15.30 4.11
CA PHE A 20 -11.55 14.37 3.03
C PHE A 20 -12.46 14.50 1.81
N ALA A 21 -13.75 14.80 2.02
CA ALA A 21 -14.66 15.09 0.91
C ALA A 21 -14.27 16.38 0.16
N ALA A 22 -13.83 17.42 0.88
CA ALA A 22 -13.32 18.64 0.26
C ALA A 22 -12.04 18.36 -0.56
N LEU A 23 -11.11 17.54 -0.04
CA LEU A 23 -9.92 17.12 -0.80
C LEU A 23 -10.29 16.36 -2.07
N VAL A 24 -11.27 15.44 -2.01
CA VAL A 24 -11.78 14.73 -3.19
C VAL A 24 -12.33 15.73 -4.20
N LEU A 25 -13.14 16.69 -3.77
CA LEU A 25 -13.72 17.70 -4.66
C LEU A 25 -12.64 18.54 -5.35
N ILE A 26 -11.62 18.98 -4.60
CA ILE A 26 -10.46 19.72 -5.16
C ILE A 26 -9.76 18.87 -6.21
N GLY A 27 -9.49 17.60 -5.93
CA GLY A 27 -8.82 16.70 -6.87
C GLY A 27 -9.65 16.45 -8.14
N VAL A 28 -10.94 16.19 -7.99
CA VAL A 28 -11.86 15.96 -9.13
C VAL A 28 -11.98 17.22 -10.00
N LEU A 29 -12.16 18.40 -9.39
CA LEU A 29 -12.25 19.65 -10.14
C LEU A 29 -10.94 19.97 -10.89
N SER A 30 -9.79 19.75 -10.25
CA SER A 30 -8.48 19.91 -10.88
C SER A 30 -8.30 18.93 -12.04
N PHE A 31 -8.69 17.68 -11.86
CA PHE A 31 -8.63 16.65 -12.90
C PHE A 31 -9.52 17.00 -14.10
N ILE A 32 -10.79 17.34 -13.88
CA ILE A 32 -11.72 17.68 -14.97
C ILE A 32 -11.22 18.89 -15.77
N ARG A 33 -10.70 19.91 -15.09
CA ARG A 33 -10.16 21.12 -15.75
C ARG A 33 -8.89 20.83 -16.56
N GLY A 34 -8.04 19.92 -16.07
CA GLY A 34 -6.76 19.63 -16.69
C GLY A 34 -6.77 18.44 -17.66
N ALA A 35 -7.78 17.56 -17.61
CA ALA A 35 -7.81 16.32 -18.40
C ALA A 35 -7.88 16.52 -19.91
N SER A 36 -8.25 17.72 -20.36
CA SER A 36 -8.27 18.12 -21.76
C SER A 36 -7.50 19.43 -21.96
N GLY A 37 -6.94 19.65 -23.16
CA GLY A 37 -6.19 20.87 -23.50
C GLY A 37 -4.69 20.80 -23.19
N ALA A 38 -4.04 21.93 -23.02
CA ALA A 38 -2.57 22.06 -22.92
C ALA A 38 -1.94 21.35 -21.72
N GLN A 39 -2.70 21.08 -20.66
CA GLN A 39 -2.20 20.44 -19.44
C GLN A 39 -2.62 18.96 -19.31
N ALA A 40 -3.24 18.39 -20.35
CA ALA A 40 -3.76 17.02 -20.31
C ALA A 40 -2.68 15.98 -19.96
N GLN A 41 -1.51 16.07 -20.58
CA GLN A 41 -0.40 15.15 -20.33
C GLN A 41 0.01 15.14 -18.85
N ARG A 42 0.19 16.32 -18.22
CA ARG A 42 0.53 16.44 -16.80
C ARG A 42 -0.58 15.90 -15.90
N THR A 43 -1.82 16.18 -16.23
CA THR A 43 -3.00 15.74 -15.47
C THR A 43 -3.12 14.22 -15.46
N TRP A 44 -3.02 13.60 -16.64
CA TRP A 44 -3.07 12.14 -16.75
C TRP A 44 -1.86 11.46 -16.13
N GLN A 45 -0.68 12.06 -16.26
CA GLN A 45 0.54 11.60 -15.56
C GLN A 45 0.35 11.62 -14.05
N ALA A 46 -0.12 12.74 -13.48
CA ALA A 46 -0.39 12.84 -12.04
C ALA A 46 -1.45 11.84 -11.57
N TYR A 47 -2.48 11.60 -12.40
CA TYR A 47 -3.48 10.56 -12.12
C TYR A 47 -2.85 9.17 -12.06
N LEU A 48 -2.05 8.78 -13.06
CA LEU A 48 -1.38 7.49 -13.10
C LEU A 48 -0.46 7.27 -11.89
N ILE A 49 0.35 8.27 -11.53
CA ILE A 49 1.24 8.23 -10.36
C ILE A 49 0.46 7.92 -9.08
N ASN A 50 -0.61 8.65 -8.84
CA ASN A 50 -1.44 8.46 -7.66
C ASN A 50 -2.20 7.12 -7.73
N PHE A 51 -2.68 6.71 -8.89
CA PHE A 51 -3.32 5.42 -9.08
C PHE A 51 -2.41 4.27 -8.66
N VAL A 52 -1.19 4.19 -9.19
CA VAL A 52 -0.25 3.10 -8.87
C VAL A 52 0.26 3.14 -7.43
N PHE A 53 0.36 4.33 -6.84
CA PHE A 53 0.72 4.52 -5.44
C PHE A 53 -0.36 3.96 -4.49
N TRP A 54 -1.59 4.40 -4.63
CA TRP A 54 -2.69 4.00 -3.75
C TRP A 54 -3.15 2.56 -3.98
N LEU A 55 -3.11 2.07 -5.22
CA LEU A 55 -3.28 0.66 -5.54
C LEU A 55 -2.26 -0.20 -4.79
N GLY A 56 -0.96 0.16 -4.89
CA GLY A 56 0.12 -0.55 -4.22
C GLY A 56 -0.05 -0.57 -2.70
N MET A 57 -0.41 0.57 -2.09
CA MET A 57 -0.69 0.67 -0.67
C MET A 57 -1.85 -0.25 -0.25
N GLY A 58 -2.98 -0.17 -0.93
CA GLY A 58 -4.16 -0.97 -0.60
C GLY A 58 -3.92 -2.48 -0.77
N ALA A 59 -3.28 -2.88 -1.86
CA ALA A 59 -2.92 -4.27 -2.11
C ALA A 59 -1.91 -4.80 -1.09
N GLY A 60 -0.87 -4.03 -0.78
CA GLY A 60 0.14 -4.38 0.22
C GLY A 60 -0.44 -4.49 1.64
N ALA A 61 -1.41 -3.66 1.98
CA ALA A 61 -2.12 -3.75 3.26
C ALA A 61 -2.93 -5.05 3.37
N MET A 62 -3.60 -5.47 2.29
CA MET A 62 -4.29 -6.77 2.26
C MET A 62 -3.30 -7.94 2.27
N LEU A 63 -2.13 -7.80 1.65
CA LEU A 63 -1.06 -8.80 1.76
C LEU A 63 -0.58 -8.96 3.21
N PHE A 64 -0.45 -7.88 3.98
CA PHE A 64 -0.10 -7.96 5.40
C PHE A 64 -1.13 -8.83 6.17
N VAL A 65 -2.42 -8.63 5.94
CA VAL A 65 -3.48 -9.47 6.53
C VAL A 65 -3.34 -10.93 6.12
N ALA A 66 -3.08 -11.18 4.82
CA ALA A 66 -2.88 -12.53 4.30
C ALA A 66 -1.67 -13.23 4.92
N ILE A 67 -0.53 -12.52 5.06
CA ILE A 67 0.68 -13.05 5.71
C ILE A 67 0.39 -13.44 7.16
N LEU A 68 -0.32 -12.60 7.92
CA LEU A 68 -0.70 -12.94 9.29
C LEU A 68 -1.53 -14.24 9.37
N ASN A 69 -2.40 -14.49 8.39
CA ASN A 69 -3.21 -15.69 8.35
C ASN A 69 -2.40 -16.93 7.92
N ILE A 70 -1.55 -16.80 6.90
CA ILE A 70 -0.69 -17.91 6.39
C ILE A 70 0.30 -18.37 7.46
N THR A 71 0.91 -17.41 8.16
CA THR A 71 1.95 -17.71 9.17
C THR A 71 1.38 -17.96 10.57
N ASN A 72 0.07 -17.87 10.76
CA ASN A 72 -0.59 -17.89 12.06
C ASN A 72 0.05 -16.92 13.07
N ALA A 73 0.53 -15.78 12.58
CA ALA A 73 1.25 -14.81 13.40
C ALA A 73 0.31 -14.14 14.40
N ARG A 74 0.63 -14.23 15.69
CA ARG A 74 -0.15 -13.64 16.79
C ARG A 74 0.20 -12.16 16.99
N TRP A 75 1.48 -11.83 16.92
CA TRP A 75 1.99 -10.48 17.22
C TRP A 75 1.31 -9.34 16.45
N GLY A 76 0.91 -9.59 15.19
CA GLY A 76 0.33 -8.58 14.32
C GLY A 76 -1.20 -8.49 14.38
N ARG A 77 -1.88 -9.38 15.16
CA ARG A 77 -3.34 -9.39 15.20
C ARG A 77 -3.97 -8.07 15.64
N PRO A 78 -3.43 -7.32 16.61
CA PRO A 78 -3.94 -6.00 16.95
C PRO A 78 -3.84 -4.97 15.81
N LEU A 79 -2.91 -5.16 14.86
CA LEU A 79 -2.73 -4.29 13.68
C LEU A 79 -3.61 -4.70 12.50
N LYS A 80 -4.17 -5.92 12.52
CA LYS A 80 -4.95 -6.50 11.40
C LYS A 80 -6.07 -5.58 10.94
N ARG A 81 -6.87 -5.03 11.86
CA ARG A 81 -7.99 -4.13 11.53
C ARG A 81 -7.55 -2.83 10.88
N LEU A 82 -6.37 -2.32 11.25
CA LEU A 82 -5.81 -1.12 10.62
C LEU A 82 -5.32 -1.42 9.20
N ALA A 83 -4.70 -2.59 8.99
CA ALA A 83 -4.31 -3.03 7.65
C ALA A 83 -5.55 -3.27 6.76
N GLU A 84 -6.60 -3.90 7.28
CA GLU A 84 -7.87 -4.07 6.58
C GLU A 84 -8.50 -2.72 6.19
N ALA A 85 -8.43 -1.72 7.08
CA ALA A 85 -8.91 -0.36 6.78
C ALA A 85 -8.15 0.28 5.61
N LEU A 86 -6.82 0.15 5.54
CA LEU A 86 -6.02 0.59 4.39
C LEU A 86 -6.35 -0.21 3.13
N GLY A 87 -6.60 -1.51 3.27
CA GLY A 87 -6.93 -2.44 2.19
C GLY A 87 -8.30 -2.17 1.54
N THR A 88 -9.21 -1.44 2.21
CA THR A 88 -10.51 -1.06 1.62
C THR A 88 -10.40 -0.17 0.39
N PHE A 89 -9.25 0.43 0.15
CA PHE A 89 -8.99 1.21 -1.07
C PHE A 89 -8.84 0.32 -2.32
N LEU A 90 -8.51 -0.97 -2.18
CA LEU A 90 -8.22 -1.85 -3.31
C LEU A 90 -9.41 -2.03 -4.28
N PRO A 91 -10.66 -2.32 -3.84
CA PRO A 91 -11.80 -2.35 -4.76
C PRO A 91 -12.11 -0.98 -5.39
N VAL A 92 -11.80 0.12 -4.72
CA VAL A 92 -11.90 1.47 -5.30
C VAL A 92 -10.88 1.64 -6.42
N SER A 93 -9.66 1.12 -6.25
CA SER A 93 -8.62 1.13 -7.30
C SER A 93 -9.07 0.40 -8.56
N PHE A 94 -9.83 -0.69 -8.46
CA PHE A 94 -10.40 -1.36 -9.64
C PHE A 94 -11.31 -0.42 -10.46
N VAL A 95 -12.14 0.37 -9.79
CA VAL A 95 -13.00 1.36 -10.48
C VAL A 95 -12.15 2.48 -11.10
N LEU A 96 -11.16 3.00 -10.34
CA LEU A 96 -10.27 4.06 -10.80
C LEU A 96 -9.39 3.63 -11.99
N PHE A 97 -9.10 2.34 -12.14
CA PHE A 97 -8.35 1.81 -13.28
C PHE A 97 -9.00 2.15 -14.62
N TRP A 98 -10.32 2.04 -14.70
CA TRP A 98 -11.05 2.30 -15.94
C TRP A 98 -11.04 3.77 -16.36
N ILE A 99 -10.78 4.70 -15.43
CA ILE A 99 -10.60 6.13 -15.73
C ILE A 99 -9.30 6.37 -16.52
N LEU A 100 -8.32 5.46 -16.51
CA LEU A 100 -7.11 5.57 -17.36
C LEU A 100 -7.41 5.38 -18.85
N TYR A 101 -8.51 4.69 -19.20
CA TYR A 101 -8.82 4.38 -20.60
C TYR A 101 -8.99 5.61 -21.51
N PRO A 102 -9.76 6.65 -21.13
CA PRO A 102 -9.85 7.88 -21.95
C PRO A 102 -8.53 8.65 -22.04
N GLY A 103 -7.63 8.52 -21.04
CA GLY A 103 -6.33 9.18 -21.04
C GLY A 103 -5.21 8.44 -21.77
N ARG A 104 -5.46 7.28 -22.36
CA ARG A 104 -4.45 6.38 -22.93
C ARG A 104 -3.49 7.06 -23.92
N GLU A 105 -3.99 7.96 -24.76
CA GLU A 105 -3.19 8.66 -25.77
C GLU A 105 -2.19 9.68 -25.17
N HIS A 106 -2.47 10.16 -23.96
CA HIS A 106 -1.58 11.06 -23.22
C HIS A 106 -0.57 10.29 -22.36
N LEU A 107 -0.88 9.03 -22.03
CA LEU A 107 -0.07 8.20 -21.14
C LEU A 107 0.90 7.31 -21.93
N PHE A 108 0.45 6.63 -22.97
CA PHE A 108 1.22 5.59 -23.65
C PHE A 108 1.85 6.08 -24.95
N PRO A 109 3.19 6.39 -24.97
CA PRO A 109 3.88 6.88 -26.16
C PRO A 109 3.82 5.92 -27.34
N TRP A 110 3.84 4.61 -27.09
CA TRP A 110 3.80 3.54 -28.09
C TRP A 110 2.49 3.47 -28.90
N ILE A 111 1.45 4.21 -28.52
CA ILE A 111 0.23 4.36 -29.36
C ILE A 111 0.55 5.20 -30.59
N ARG A 112 1.39 6.23 -30.43
CA ARG A 112 1.78 7.16 -31.51
C ARG A 112 3.00 6.65 -32.29
N GLU A 113 3.92 5.98 -31.58
CA GLU A 113 5.14 5.45 -32.13
C GLU A 113 5.20 3.92 -31.85
N PRO A 114 4.55 3.09 -32.70
CA PRO A 114 4.51 1.64 -32.50
C PRO A 114 5.90 1.02 -32.53
N VAL A 115 6.16 0.10 -31.60
CA VAL A 115 7.46 -0.59 -31.47
C VAL A 115 7.36 -1.95 -32.12
N HIS A 116 8.08 -2.15 -33.24
CA HIS A 116 8.09 -3.42 -33.97
C HIS A 116 8.45 -4.61 -33.06
N GLY A 117 7.71 -5.70 -33.22
CA GLY A 117 7.90 -6.93 -32.44
C GLY A 117 7.27 -6.96 -31.05
N LYS A 118 6.69 -5.84 -30.58
CA LYS A 118 5.96 -5.78 -29.30
C LYS A 118 4.45 -5.58 -29.45
N ASP A 119 3.93 -5.53 -30.68
CA ASP A 119 2.53 -5.21 -30.98
C ASP A 119 1.52 -6.17 -30.33
N GLN A 120 1.90 -7.44 -30.16
CA GLN A 120 1.05 -8.43 -29.49
C GLN A 120 0.87 -8.13 -28.00
N TRP A 121 1.89 -7.57 -27.35
CA TRP A 121 1.83 -7.22 -25.92
C TRP A 121 1.38 -5.79 -25.70
N LEU A 122 1.93 -4.83 -26.45
CA LEU A 122 1.61 -3.40 -26.39
C LEU A 122 0.36 -3.12 -27.24
N ASN A 123 -0.78 -3.56 -26.76
CA ASN A 123 -2.08 -3.45 -27.39
C ASN A 123 -3.09 -2.97 -26.36
N ILE A 124 -3.77 -1.86 -26.63
CA ILE A 124 -4.69 -1.19 -25.68
C ILE A 124 -5.81 -2.12 -25.19
N PRO A 125 -6.62 -2.77 -26.08
CA PRO A 125 -7.64 -3.69 -25.61
C PRO A 125 -7.10 -4.80 -24.73
N PHE A 126 -5.98 -5.39 -25.10
CA PHE A 126 -5.37 -6.48 -24.34
C PHE A 126 -4.76 -6.01 -23.01
N LEU A 127 -4.13 -4.81 -22.97
CA LEU A 127 -3.59 -4.20 -21.75
C LEU A 127 -4.71 -3.97 -20.73
N PHE A 128 -5.80 -3.33 -21.14
CA PHE A 128 -6.92 -3.04 -20.25
C PHE A 128 -7.68 -4.31 -19.84
N ALA A 129 -7.82 -5.29 -20.73
CA ALA A 129 -8.47 -6.55 -20.41
C ALA A 129 -7.69 -7.33 -19.34
N ARG A 130 -6.38 -7.59 -19.55
CA ARG A 130 -5.57 -8.40 -18.61
C ARG A 130 -5.39 -7.73 -17.25
N ASN A 131 -5.12 -6.40 -17.22
CA ASN A 131 -5.02 -5.68 -15.96
C ASN A 131 -6.38 -5.54 -15.28
N GLY A 132 -7.45 -5.30 -16.04
CA GLY A 132 -8.82 -5.25 -15.52
C GLY A 132 -9.24 -6.57 -14.87
N VAL A 133 -9.00 -7.70 -15.53
CA VAL A 133 -9.27 -9.03 -14.95
C VAL A 133 -8.40 -9.28 -13.72
N GLY A 134 -7.10 -8.97 -13.78
CA GLY A 134 -6.20 -9.12 -12.63
C GLY A 134 -6.64 -8.31 -11.41
N LEU A 135 -6.93 -7.02 -11.62
CA LEU A 135 -7.40 -6.12 -10.55
C LEU A 135 -8.77 -6.53 -10.02
N PHE A 136 -9.68 -7.02 -10.89
CA PHE A 136 -10.96 -7.57 -10.46
C PHE A 136 -10.78 -8.77 -9.53
N LEU A 137 -9.97 -9.76 -9.94
CA LEU A 137 -9.73 -10.97 -9.14
C LEU A 137 -9.06 -10.61 -7.80
N LEU A 138 -8.04 -9.76 -7.81
CA LEU A 138 -7.36 -9.31 -6.60
C LEU A 138 -8.33 -8.57 -5.66
N SER A 139 -9.17 -7.68 -6.20
CA SER A 139 -10.18 -6.94 -5.43
C SER A 139 -11.27 -7.85 -4.89
N ALA A 140 -11.75 -8.80 -5.69
CA ALA A 140 -12.77 -9.75 -5.26
C ALA A 140 -12.29 -10.64 -4.11
N VAL A 141 -11.07 -11.19 -4.21
CA VAL A 141 -10.47 -11.99 -3.13
C VAL A 141 -10.25 -11.14 -1.88
N ALA A 142 -9.80 -9.89 -2.03
CA ALA A 142 -9.63 -8.98 -0.90
C ALA A 142 -10.97 -8.65 -0.21
N VAL A 143 -12.03 -8.40 -0.98
CA VAL A 143 -13.39 -8.15 -0.43
C VAL A 143 -13.92 -9.39 0.29
N LEU A 144 -13.75 -10.59 -0.28
CA LEU A 144 -14.13 -11.85 0.37
C LEU A 144 -13.36 -12.09 1.67
N LEU A 145 -12.06 -11.76 1.68
CA LEU A 145 -11.21 -11.86 2.88
C LEU A 145 -11.67 -10.87 3.95
N LEU A 146 -11.97 -9.60 3.59
CA LEU A 146 -12.54 -8.59 4.48
C LEU A 146 -13.89 -9.04 5.03
N TYR A 147 -14.76 -9.57 4.18
CA TYR A 147 -16.06 -10.11 4.59
C TYR A 147 -15.90 -11.23 5.62
N ALA A 148 -15.05 -12.21 5.34
CA ALA A 148 -14.80 -13.34 6.23
C ALA A 148 -14.16 -12.90 7.56
N SER A 149 -13.32 -11.85 7.54
CA SER A 149 -12.65 -11.32 8.73
C SER A 149 -13.59 -10.48 9.62
N THR A 150 -14.54 -9.75 9.04
CA THR A 150 -15.39 -8.80 9.78
C THR A 150 -16.69 -9.40 10.29
N ARG A 151 -17.11 -10.56 9.78
CA ARG A 151 -18.32 -11.25 10.22
C ARG A 151 -18.05 -12.22 11.35
N ARG A 152 -19.03 -12.34 12.25
CA ARG A 152 -19.04 -13.37 13.28
C ARG A 152 -19.59 -14.65 12.70
N SER A 153 -18.97 -15.79 13.00
CA SER A 153 -19.61 -17.09 12.77
C SER A 153 -20.80 -17.25 13.70
N PRO A 154 -21.94 -17.74 13.20
CA PRO A 154 -23.09 -18.04 14.06
C PRO A 154 -22.86 -19.24 14.98
N VAL A 155 -21.79 -20.00 14.78
CA VAL A 155 -21.51 -21.23 15.52
C VAL A 155 -20.73 -20.90 16.79
N GLN A 156 -21.44 -20.79 17.93
CA GLN A 156 -20.82 -20.89 19.25
C GLN A 156 -20.66 -22.37 19.58
N PRO A 157 -19.47 -22.83 20.00
CA PRO A 157 -19.31 -24.20 20.50
C PRO A 157 -20.21 -24.40 21.72
N ALA A 158 -21.02 -25.44 21.69
CA ALA A 158 -21.77 -25.83 22.88
C ALA A 158 -20.81 -26.16 24.03
N PRO A 159 -21.12 -25.83 25.29
CA PRO A 159 -20.27 -26.12 26.43
C PRO A 159 -19.91 -27.62 26.45
N GLY A 160 -18.59 -27.92 26.47
CA GLY A 160 -18.09 -29.31 26.52
C GLY A 160 -17.84 -30.01 25.18
N LYS A 161 -18.07 -29.36 24.03
CA LYS A 161 -17.69 -29.90 22.71
C LYS A 161 -16.42 -29.25 22.20
N ASN A 162 -15.56 -30.03 21.53
CA ASN A 162 -14.39 -29.50 20.83
C ASN A 162 -14.81 -28.37 19.87
N PRO A 163 -14.10 -27.23 19.84
CA PRO A 163 -14.44 -26.11 18.97
C PRO A 163 -14.44 -26.57 17.51
N VAL A 164 -15.62 -26.53 16.87
CA VAL A 164 -15.70 -26.72 15.42
C VAL A 164 -15.01 -25.55 14.76
N PRO A 165 -14.02 -25.77 13.87
CA PRO A 165 -13.34 -24.69 13.20
C PRO A 165 -14.34 -23.79 12.47
N ASP A 166 -14.32 -22.50 12.78
CA ASP A 166 -15.19 -21.50 12.17
C ASP A 166 -15.06 -21.54 10.62
N PRO A 167 -16.13 -21.75 9.87
CA PRO A 167 -16.07 -21.77 8.41
C PRO A 167 -15.54 -20.46 7.81
N LEU A 168 -15.76 -19.32 8.46
CA LEU A 168 -15.22 -18.04 8.03
C LEU A 168 -13.70 -17.95 8.28
N TRP A 169 -13.19 -18.59 9.34
CA TRP A 169 -11.76 -18.73 9.55
C TRP A 169 -11.11 -19.63 8.50
N LYS A 170 -11.70 -20.77 8.19
CA LYS A 170 -11.24 -21.64 7.11
C LYS A 170 -11.18 -20.89 5.77
N LEU A 171 -12.21 -20.09 5.47
CA LEU A 171 -12.23 -19.26 4.27
C LEU A 171 -11.08 -18.26 4.24
N GLN A 172 -10.77 -17.58 5.37
CA GLN A 172 -9.61 -16.68 5.46
C GLN A 172 -8.29 -17.41 5.20
N VAL A 173 -8.11 -18.60 5.75
CA VAL A 173 -6.89 -19.42 5.56
C VAL A 173 -6.71 -19.80 4.09
N VAL A 174 -7.80 -20.17 3.38
CA VAL A 174 -7.74 -20.52 1.96
C VAL A 174 -7.54 -19.31 1.07
N LEU A 175 -8.22 -18.19 1.34
CA LEU A 175 -8.11 -16.98 0.51
C LEU A 175 -6.76 -16.27 0.66
N SER A 176 -6.08 -16.42 1.80
CA SER A 176 -4.84 -15.68 2.08
C SER A 176 -3.69 -16.04 1.12
N PRO A 177 -3.33 -17.32 0.87
CA PRO A 177 -2.32 -17.66 -0.12
C PRO A 177 -2.73 -17.29 -1.54
N ILE A 178 -4.01 -17.40 -1.89
CA ILE A 178 -4.52 -16.97 -3.21
C ILE A 178 -4.29 -15.47 -3.39
N LEU A 179 -4.59 -14.66 -2.36
CA LEU A 179 -4.35 -13.22 -2.39
C LEU A 179 -2.85 -12.91 -2.54
N GLY A 180 -1.97 -13.66 -1.85
CA GLY A 180 -0.53 -13.49 -1.96
C GLY A 180 0.00 -13.74 -3.39
N ILE A 181 -0.47 -14.80 -4.05
CA ILE A 181 -0.12 -15.12 -5.44
C ILE A 181 -0.66 -14.04 -6.39
N LEU A 182 -1.93 -13.68 -6.25
CA LEU A 182 -2.56 -12.63 -7.07
C LEU A 182 -1.86 -11.29 -6.87
N PHE A 183 -1.48 -10.94 -5.64
CA PHE A 183 -0.72 -9.72 -5.36
C PHE A 183 0.56 -9.65 -6.19
N ALA A 184 1.39 -10.69 -6.15
CA ALA A 184 2.64 -10.73 -6.90
C ALA A 184 2.42 -10.68 -8.41
N LEU A 185 1.49 -11.46 -8.95
CA LEU A 185 1.21 -11.52 -10.38
C LEU A 185 0.59 -10.23 -10.91
N VAL A 186 -0.46 -9.74 -10.26
CA VAL A 186 -1.21 -8.56 -10.72
C VAL A 186 -0.37 -7.29 -10.60
N LEU A 187 0.37 -7.11 -9.50
CA LEU A 187 1.22 -5.93 -9.37
C LEU A 187 2.44 -5.98 -10.30
N SER A 188 2.94 -7.17 -10.64
CA SER A 188 3.96 -7.31 -11.70
C SER A 188 3.41 -6.92 -13.07
N LEU A 189 2.19 -7.35 -13.41
CA LEU A 189 1.52 -6.93 -14.65
C LEU A 189 1.29 -5.42 -14.68
N VAL A 190 0.78 -4.83 -13.61
CA VAL A 190 0.62 -3.38 -13.48
C VAL A 190 1.95 -2.64 -13.66
N ALA A 191 3.05 -3.16 -13.08
CA ALA A 191 4.37 -2.56 -13.24
C ALA A 191 4.85 -2.60 -14.70
N PHE A 192 4.69 -3.73 -15.37
CA PHE A 192 5.10 -3.88 -16.78
C PHE A 192 4.23 -3.05 -17.72
N ASP A 193 2.91 -3.04 -17.51
CA ASP A 193 1.97 -2.46 -18.44
C ASP A 193 1.75 -0.95 -18.24
N LEU A 194 1.76 -0.47 -17.00
CA LEU A 194 1.45 0.93 -16.71
C LEU A 194 2.68 1.78 -16.39
N ILE A 195 3.85 1.17 -16.15
CA ILE A 195 5.07 1.92 -15.83
C ILE A 195 6.19 1.59 -16.82
N MET A 196 6.59 0.32 -16.94
CA MET A 196 7.70 -0.07 -17.80
C MET A 196 7.38 0.19 -19.28
N SER A 197 6.13 0.01 -19.71
CA SER A 197 5.69 0.28 -21.08
C SER A 197 5.76 1.77 -21.48
N LEU A 198 5.90 2.69 -20.52
CA LEU A 198 6.07 4.12 -20.81
C LEU A 198 7.42 4.45 -21.47
N ASP A 199 8.43 3.57 -21.28
CA ASP A 199 9.67 3.56 -22.05
C ASP A 199 9.82 2.19 -22.71
N PRO A 200 9.23 1.97 -23.90
CA PRO A 200 9.12 0.65 -24.50
C PRO A 200 10.46 0.06 -25.00
N HIS A 201 11.52 0.86 -25.03
CA HIS A 201 12.86 0.40 -25.36
C HIS A 201 13.62 -0.15 -24.15
N TRP A 202 13.17 0.19 -22.94
CA TRP A 202 13.73 -0.32 -21.69
C TRP A 202 12.92 -1.51 -21.15
N TYR A 203 13.59 -2.50 -20.59
CA TYR A 203 12.95 -3.62 -19.90
C TYR A 203 13.83 -4.16 -18.78
N SER A 204 13.21 -4.67 -17.72
CA SER A 204 13.88 -5.37 -16.63
C SER A 204 12.95 -6.44 -16.05
N THR A 205 13.41 -7.67 -15.99
CA THR A 205 12.65 -8.79 -15.42
C THR A 205 12.42 -8.62 -13.91
N LEU A 206 13.34 -7.95 -13.21
CA LEU A 206 13.23 -7.67 -11.77
C LEU A 206 12.24 -6.54 -11.46
N PHE A 207 11.82 -5.76 -12.46
CA PHE A 207 10.99 -4.57 -12.23
C PHE A 207 9.64 -4.90 -11.59
N GLY A 208 9.00 -6.00 -11.99
CA GLY A 208 7.77 -6.49 -11.35
C GLY A 208 7.98 -6.77 -9.86
N GLY A 209 9.06 -7.49 -9.53
CA GLY A 209 9.47 -7.77 -8.15
C GLY A 209 9.75 -6.51 -7.33
N TYR A 210 10.49 -5.58 -7.91
CA TYR A 210 10.76 -4.27 -7.30
C TYR A 210 9.46 -3.51 -6.98
N PHE A 211 8.52 -3.50 -7.91
CA PHE A 211 7.26 -2.78 -7.74
C PHE A 211 6.37 -3.40 -6.67
N PHE A 212 6.17 -4.73 -6.67
CA PHE A 212 5.29 -5.33 -5.66
C PHE A 212 5.92 -5.35 -4.26
N VAL A 213 7.23 -5.55 -4.13
CA VAL A 213 7.95 -5.42 -2.85
C VAL A 213 7.87 -3.98 -2.33
N GLY A 214 8.06 -2.99 -3.22
CA GLY A 214 7.88 -1.58 -2.90
C GLY A 214 6.45 -1.23 -2.45
N SER A 215 5.46 -1.85 -3.05
CA SER A 215 4.05 -1.68 -2.67
C SER A 215 3.77 -2.25 -1.27
N PHE A 216 4.40 -3.36 -0.89
CA PHE A 216 4.29 -3.88 0.46
C PHE A 216 5.05 -3.01 1.48
N TYR A 217 6.25 -2.53 1.13
CA TYR A 217 7.01 -1.57 1.93
C TYR A 217 6.22 -0.30 2.21
N LEU A 218 5.57 0.26 1.19
CA LEU A 218 4.65 1.38 1.29
C LEU A 218 3.48 1.10 2.25
N ALA A 219 2.87 -0.09 2.15
CA ALA A 219 1.78 -0.48 3.03
C ALA A 219 2.22 -0.61 4.49
N LEU A 220 3.41 -1.15 4.76
CA LEU A 220 3.99 -1.19 6.10
C LEU A 220 4.25 0.21 6.66
N ALA A 221 4.73 1.14 5.83
CA ALA A 221 4.93 2.55 6.21
C ALA A 221 3.59 3.23 6.54
N ALA A 222 2.56 3.03 5.69
CA ALA A 222 1.21 3.51 5.94
C ALA A 222 0.60 2.91 7.22
N LEU A 223 0.83 1.63 7.49
CA LEU A 223 0.37 0.95 8.70
C LEU A 223 1.07 1.50 9.96
N ALA A 224 2.39 1.77 9.89
CA ALA A 224 3.15 2.40 10.97
C ALA A 224 2.64 3.82 11.26
N LEU A 225 2.37 4.59 10.21
CA LEU A 225 1.79 5.93 10.33
C LEU A 225 0.38 5.87 10.96
N LEU A 226 -0.51 5.05 10.42
CA LEU A 226 -1.89 4.94 10.90
C LEU A 226 -1.94 4.40 12.34
N SER A 227 -1.17 3.37 12.67
CA SER A 227 -1.12 2.81 14.02
C SER A 227 -0.64 3.83 15.05
N GLY A 228 0.35 4.66 14.71
CA GLY A 228 0.82 5.76 15.54
C GLY A 228 -0.25 6.85 15.76
N LEU A 229 -1.03 7.19 14.72
CA LEU A 229 -2.10 8.19 14.79
C LEU A 229 -3.27 7.72 15.68
N VAL A 230 -3.68 6.44 15.55
CA VAL A 230 -4.87 5.93 16.26
C VAL A 230 -4.56 5.25 17.61
N ARG A 231 -3.29 5.08 18.00
CA ARG A 231 -2.88 4.38 19.22
C ARG A 231 -3.49 4.88 20.53
N LYS A 232 -3.84 6.18 20.59
CA LYS A 232 -4.41 6.81 21.78
C LYS A 232 -5.93 6.57 21.90
N THR A 233 -6.54 5.89 20.95
CA THR A 233 -7.95 5.51 21.05
C THR A 233 -8.15 4.48 22.17
N PRO A 234 -9.25 4.53 22.94
CA PRO A 234 -9.47 3.61 24.06
C PRO A 234 -9.34 2.14 23.67
N ALA A 235 -9.83 1.78 22.49
CA ALA A 235 -9.77 0.40 21.98
C ALA A 235 -8.36 -0.13 21.74
N LEU A 236 -7.42 0.73 21.33
CA LEU A 236 -6.05 0.33 20.97
C LEU A 236 -5.00 0.66 22.01
N LEU A 237 -5.34 1.53 23.00
CA LEU A 237 -4.40 2.00 24.01
C LEU A 237 -3.75 0.85 24.80
N HIS A 238 -4.54 -0.18 25.12
CA HIS A 238 -4.09 -1.35 25.88
C HIS A 238 -3.66 -2.51 24.97
N LEU A 239 -3.99 -2.46 23.67
CA LEU A 239 -3.65 -3.54 22.74
C LEU A 239 -2.31 -3.32 22.04
N LEU A 240 -1.98 -2.05 21.69
CA LEU A 240 -0.77 -1.70 20.96
C LEU A 240 0.36 -1.29 21.92
N GLY A 241 1.10 -2.27 22.41
CA GLY A 241 2.30 -2.06 23.23
C GLY A 241 3.59 -1.90 22.40
N PRO A 242 4.72 -1.56 23.08
CA PRO A 242 6.04 -1.36 22.44
C PRO A 242 6.53 -2.55 21.61
N ARG A 243 6.14 -3.78 21.98
CA ARG A 243 6.49 -5.02 21.25
C ARG A 243 5.90 -5.02 19.84
N HIS A 244 4.63 -4.62 19.68
CA HIS A 244 3.97 -4.55 18.37
C HIS A 244 4.63 -3.53 17.44
N PHE A 245 4.99 -2.34 17.96
CA PHE A 245 5.73 -1.34 17.20
C PHE A 245 7.13 -1.82 16.84
N HIS A 246 7.81 -2.53 17.75
CA HIS A 246 9.10 -3.12 17.45
C HIS A 246 9.04 -4.15 16.32
N ASP A 247 8.03 -5.02 16.32
CA ASP A 247 7.88 -6.07 15.31
C ASP A 247 7.49 -5.46 13.95
N LEU A 248 6.59 -4.47 13.94
CA LEU A 248 6.27 -3.69 12.73
C LEU A 248 7.51 -2.94 12.21
N GLY A 249 8.31 -2.35 13.10
CA GLY A 249 9.56 -1.67 12.75
C GLY A 249 10.65 -2.61 12.23
N LYS A 250 10.70 -3.88 12.69
CA LYS A 250 11.58 -4.91 12.11
C LYS A 250 11.14 -5.27 10.69
N LEU A 251 9.84 -5.40 10.48
CA LEU A 251 9.29 -5.68 9.15
C LEU A 251 9.59 -4.51 8.18
N LEU A 252 9.34 -3.28 8.62
CA LEU A 252 9.64 -2.08 7.85
C LEU A 252 11.13 -2.00 7.49
N PHE A 253 12.02 -2.32 8.44
CA PHE A 253 13.47 -2.39 8.20
C PHE A 253 13.83 -3.49 7.20
N GLY A 254 13.28 -4.70 7.35
CA GLY A 254 13.54 -5.82 6.44
C GLY A 254 13.14 -5.49 4.99
N PHE A 255 11.98 -4.84 4.81
CA PHE A 255 11.55 -4.43 3.47
C PHE A 255 12.29 -3.20 2.94
N CYS A 256 12.81 -2.31 3.80
CA CYS A 256 13.78 -1.29 3.42
C CYS A 256 15.04 -1.94 2.80
N MET A 257 15.58 -2.97 3.44
CA MET A 257 16.73 -3.73 2.90
C MET A 257 16.41 -4.42 1.58
N MET A 258 15.23 -5.03 1.48
CA MET A 258 14.79 -5.74 0.28
C MET A 258 14.64 -4.81 -0.92
N ILE A 259 14.07 -3.61 -0.72
CA ILE A 259 13.96 -2.59 -1.77
C ILE A 259 15.34 -2.13 -2.22
N GLY A 260 16.24 -1.84 -1.27
CA GLY A 260 17.62 -1.48 -1.58
C GLY A 260 18.36 -2.56 -2.37
N TYR A 261 18.19 -3.82 -1.97
CA TYR A 261 18.73 -4.98 -2.67
C TYR A 261 18.20 -5.08 -4.11
N LEU A 262 16.88 -5.01 -4.32
CA LEU A 262 16.28 -5.11 -5.65
C LEU A 262 16.67 -3.94 -6.56
N PHE A 263 16.74 -2.72 -6.00
CA PHE A 263 17.25 -1.55 -6.73
C PHE A 263 18.71 -1.76 -7.16
N TYR A 264 19.57 -2.15 -6.22
CA TYR A 264 20.98 -2.40 -6.49
C TYR A 264 21.19 -3.54 -7.51
N SER A 265 20.41 -4.62 -7.39
CA SER A 265 20.49 -5.76 -8.31
C SER A 265 20.14 -5.35 -9.75
N GLN A 266 19.08 -4.54 -9.94
CA GLN A 266 18.75 -4.01 -11.26
C GLN A 266 19.86 -3.10 -11.80
N PHE A 267 20.36 -2.20 -10.96
CA PHE A 267 21.46 -1.30 -11.34
C PHE A 267 22.72 -2.09 -11.74
N LEU A 268 23.09 -3.12 -10.95
CA LEU A 268 24.29 -3.93 -11.21
C LEU A 268 24.21 -4.65 -12.56
N VAL A 269 23.08 -5.24 -12.90
CA VAL A 269 22.88 -5.92 -14.18
C VAL A 269 22.99 -4.95 -15.35
N ILE A 270 22.34 -3.79 -15.26
CA ILE A 270 22.37 -2.75 -16.31
C ILE A 270 23.78 -2.18 -16.44
N TRP A 271 24.45 -1.91 -15.31
CA TRP A 271 25.81 -1.38 -15.31
C TRP A 271 26.82 -2.36 -15.89
N TYR A 272 26.72 -3.64 -15.52
CA TYR A 272 27.65 -4.68 -16.02
C TYR A 272 27.39 -5.01 -17.49
N GLY A 273 26.12 -5.14 -17.90
CA GLY A 273 25.72 -5.41 -19.27
C GLY A 273 26.03 -4.29 -20.25
N ASN A 274 26.00 -3.05 -19.75
CA ASN A 274 26.34 -1.81 -20.47
C ASN A 274 25.69 -1.69 -21.86
N LEU A 275 24.43 -2.17 -21.99
CA LEU A 275 23.66 -2.05 -23.22
C LEU A 275 23.13 -0.62 -23.36
N PRO A 276 23.34 0.06 -24.52
CA PRO A 276 22.93 1.46 -24.68
C PRO A 276 21.45 1.72 -24.40
N GLU A 277 20.58 0.79 -24.75
CA GLU A 277 19.13 0.90 -24.56
C GLU A 277 18.74 0.87 -23.07
N GLU A 278 19.42 0.04 -22.27
CA GLU A 278 19.16 -0.07 -20.83
C GLU A 278 19.85 1.05 -20.04
N THR A 279 21.10 1.38 -20.39
CA THR A 279 21.87 2.42 -19.69
C THR A 279 21.28 3.81 -19.89
N ARG A 280 20.65 4.09 -21.06
CA ARG A 280 19.97 5.35 -21.34
C ARG A 280 18.91 5.65 -20.26
N TYR A 281 18.07 4.67 -19.92
CA TYR A 281 17.01 4.81 -18.92
C TYR A 281 17.56 5.24 -17.54
N VAL A 282 18.67 4.65 -17.14
CA VAL A 282 19.33 4.94 -15.87
C VAL A 282 20.01 6.30 -15.90
N ILE A 283 20.77 6.61 -16.97
CA ILE A 283 21.50 7.87 -17.13
C ILE A 283 20.55 9.07 -17.13
N GLU A 284 19.43 9.00 -17.85
CA GLU A 284 18.39 10.04 -17.85
C GLU A 284 17.92 10.38 -16.43
N ARG A 285 17.79 9.36 -15.57
CA ARG A 285 17.26 9.51 -14.21
C ARG A 285 18.30 9.95 -13.17
N ILE A 286 19.55 9.50 -13.29
CA ILE A 286 20.57 9.76 -12.25
C ILE A 286 21.55 10.87 -12.61
N ARG A 287 21.69 11.24 -13.90
CA ARG A 287 22.67 12.26 -14.34
C ARG A 287 22.05 13.49 -14.99
N GLN A 288 20.82 13.39 -15.49
CA GLN A 288 20.20 14.51 -16.19
C GLN A 288 19.29 15.33 -15.26
N ASN A 289 19.36 16.65 -15.38
CA ASN A 289 18.42 17.54 -14.73
C ASN A 289 17.06 17.47 -15.49
N PRO A 290 15.94 17.58 -14.78
CA PRO A 290 15.77 17.88 -13.35
C PRO A 290 15.73 16.63 -12.45
N TRP A 291 15.98 15.42 -12.97
CA TRP A 291 15.75 14.14 -12.29
C TRP A 291 16.88 13.75 -11.32
N ALA A 292 18.13 14.14 -11.62
CA ALA A 292 19.29 13.73 -10.83
C ALA A 292 19.20 14.11 -9.33
N PRO A 293 18.83 15.34 -8.94
CA PRO A 293 18.67 15.66 -7.51
C PRO A 293 17.56 14.84 -6.85
N LEU A 294 16.45 14.59 -7.57
CA LEU A 294 15.32 13.83 -7.04
C LEU A 294 15.70 12.37 -6.76
N SER A 295 16.54 11.75 -7.61
CA SER A 295 17.00 10.38 -7.40
C SER A 295 17.75 10.19 -6.08
N TRP A 296 18.63 11.15 -5.74
CA TRP A 296 19.36 11.13 -4.47
C TRP A 296 18.47 11.39 -3.26
N ILE A 297 17.50 12.28 -3.39
CA ILE A 297 16.48 12.51 -2.34
C ILE A 297 15.70 11.24 -2.08
N ILE A 298 15.23 10.53 -3.12
CA ILE A 298 14.49 9.28 -2.99
C ILE A 298 15.35 8.20 -2.34
N LEU A 299 16.60 8.05 -2.77
CA LEU A 299 17.54 7.10 -2.15
C LEU A 299 17.75 7.42 -0.66
N GLY A 300 17.87 8.70 -0.32
CA GLY A 300 17.98 9.15 1.07
C GLY A 300 16.76 8.82 1.91
N ILE A 301 15.58 9.17 1.41
CA ILE A 301 14.31 9.06 2.15
C ILE A 301 13.78 7.62 2.19
N CYS A 302 13.88 6.87 1.10
CA CYS A 302 13.34 5.51 1.02
C CYS A 302 14.29 4.43 1.54
N PHE A 303 15.59 4.67 1.53
CA PHE A 303 16.59 3.67 1.91
C PHE A 303 17.56 4.16 3.00
N ALA A 304 18.42 5.16 2.74
CA ALA A 304 19.53 5.47 3.62
C ALA A 304 19.08 5.90 5.03
N LEU A 305 18.14 6.81 5.13
CA LEU A 305 17.65 7.32 6.41
C LEU A 305 16.83 6.26 7.17
N PRO A 306 15.86 5.55 6.57
CA PRO A 306 15.16 4.43 7.22
C PRO A 306 16.12 3.32 7.65
N PHE A 307 17.12 2.99 6.84
CA PHE A 307 18.15 2.01 7.19
C PHE A 307 18.86 2.40 8.49
N LEU A 308 19.42 3.61 8.58
CA LEU A 308 20.17 4.07 9.74
C LEU A 308 19.29 4.18 11.00
N VAL A 309 18.11 4.77 10.86
CA VAL A 309 17.22 5.03 12.01
C VAL A 309 16.59 3.74 12.55
N LEU A 310 16.14 2.85 11.65
CA LEU A 310 15.51 1.60 12.04
C LEU A 310 16.51 0.53 12.53
N LEU A 311 17.83 0.74 12.44
CA LEU A 311 18.80 -0.06 13.17
C LEU A 311 18.64 0.10 14.69
N ILE A 312 18.29 1.28 15.15
CA ILE A 312 18.19 1.60 16.57
C ILE A 312 16.95 0.99 17.18
N ARG A 313 17.11 -0.01 18.06
CA ARG A 313 16.00 -0.75 18.70
C ARG A 313 15.02 0.19 19.42
N LYS A 314 15.52 1.17 20.18
CA LYS A 314 14.69 2.10 20.98
C LYS A 314 13.71 2.89 20.09
N LEU A 315 14.16 3.33 18.90
CA LEU A 315 13.31 4.10 17.97
C LEU A 315 12.19 3.24 17.37
N LYS A 316 12.46 1.96 17.09
CA LYS A 316 11.43 1.01 16.63
C LYS A 316 10.38 0.71 17.70
N MET A 317 10.75 0.68 18.97
CA MET A 317 9.81 0.41 20.08
C MET A 317 8.97 1.63 20.45
N THR A 318 9.40 2.82 20.06
CA THR A 318 8.73 4.07 20.41
C THR A 318 7.75 4.48 19.29
N PRO A 319 6.45 4.59 19.57
CA PRO A 319 5.44 4.84 18.52
C PRO A 319 5.64 6.14 17.75
N GLY A 320 6.10 7.22 18.40
CA GLY A 320 6.32 8.53 17.74
C GLY A 320 7.40 8.48 16.65
N PRO A 321 8.62 8.07 16.95
CA PRO A 321 9.68 7.91 15.95
C PRO A 321 9.31 6.94 14.82
N LEU A 322 8.67 5.79 15.13
CA LEU A 322 8.25 4.85 14.11
C LEU A 322 7.17 5.43 13.20
N MET A 323 6.20 6.18 13.77
CA MET A 323 5.19 6.91 13.00
C MET A 323 5.84 7.94 12.08
N GLY A 324 6.80 8.73 12.60
CA GLY A 324 7.53 9.71 11.80
C GLY A 324 8.31 9.07 10.66
N MET A 325 8.96 7.93 10.91
CA MET A 325 9.66 7.17 9.88
C MET A 325 8.68 6.57 8.86
N GLY A 326 7.54 6.03 9.30
CA GLY A 326 6.47 5.58 8.41
C GLY A 326 5.96 6.70 7.52
N GLY A 327 5.73 7.90 8.08
CA GLY A 327 5.32 9.07 7.31
C GLY A 327 6.36 9.52 6.29
N LEU A 328 7.65 9.52 6.66
CA LEU A 328 8.76 9.85 5.76
C LEU A 328 8.83 8.86 4.58
N VAL A 329 8.81 7.56 4.87
CA VAL A 329 8.83 6.51 3.83
C VAL A 329 7.58 6.60 2.96
N PHE A 330 6.40 6.88 3.53
CA PHE A 330 5.16 7.04 2.77
C PHE A 330 5.26 8.16 1.72
N VAL A 331 5.80 9.32 2.10
CA VAL A 331 6.06 10.43 1.18
C VAL A 331 7.16 10.07 0.18
N GLY A 332 8.24 9.43 0.64
CA GLY A 332 9.33 8.98 -0.20
C GLY A 332 8.88 8.00 -1.29
N MET A 333 8.01 7.06 -0.95
CA MET A 333 7.45 6.10 -1.91
C MET A 333 6.50 6.76 -2.92
N TRP A 334 5.84 7.87 -2.55
CA TRP A 334 5.11 8.68 -3.53
C TRP A 334 6.05 9.36 -4.51
N LEU A 335 7.15 9.96 -4.02
CA LEU A 335 8.20 10.54 -4.86
C LEU A 335 8.84 9.47 -5.76
N GLU A 336 9.03 8.26 -5.25
CA GLU A 336 9.55 7.14 -6.03
C GLU A 336 8.58 6.77 -7.18
N ARG A 337 7.26 6.66 -6.94
CA ARG A 337 6.27 6.43 -8.00
C ARG A 337 6.25 7.56 -9.03
N PHE A 338 6.38 8.79 -8.56
CA PHE A 338 6.55 9.94 -9.43
C PHE A 338 7.80 9.80 -10.31
N PHE A 339 8.93 9.41 -9.74
CA PHE A 339 10.19 9.20 -10.43
C PHE A 339 10.21 8.01 -11.40
N LEU A 340 9.40 6.99 -11.17
CA LEU A 340 9.25 5.88 -12.12
C LEU A 340 8.45 6.28 -13.36
N VAL A 341 7.44 7.13 -13.22
CA VAL A 341 6.49 7.49 -14.27
C VAL A 341 6.89 8.76 -15.02
N ALA A 342 7.21 9.83 -14.29
CA ALA A 342 7.33 11.16 -14.85
C ALA A 342 8.45 11.31 -15.90
N PRO A 343 9.69 10.78 -15.73
CA PRO A 343 10.76 10.96 -16.71
C PRO A 343 10.43 10.36 -18.08
N SER A 344 9.63 9.30 -18.14
CA SER A 344 9.26 8.66 -19.40
C SER A 344 8.23 9.47 -20.22
N ILE A 345 7.39 10.26 -19.55
CA ILE A 345 6.30 11.01 -20.16
C ILE A 345 6.68 12.48 -20.35
N TRP A 346 7.28 13.11 -19.33
CA TRP A 346 7.59 14.53 -19.29
C TRP A 346 8.97 14.83 -19.88
N LYS A 347 9.02 15.67 -20.89
CA LYS A 347 10.25 16.05 -21.60
C LYS A 347 10.67 17.51 -21.38
N GLY A 348 10.09 18.18 -20.38
CA GLY A 348 10.47 19.57 -20.03
C GLY A 348 11.65 19.63 -19.08
N ASP A 349 12.32 20.80 -19.03
CA ASP A 349 13.54 21.03 -18.23
C ASP A 349 13.27 21.25 -16.73
N THR A 350 12.01 21.33 -16.32
CA THR A 350 11.60 21.52 -14.92
C THR A 350 10.80 20.35 -14.42
N LEU A 351 10.86 20.08 -13.12
CA LEU A 351 10.02 19.05 -12.52
C LEU A 351 8.53 19.41 -12.66
N PRO A 352 7.69 18.51 -13.20
CA PRO A 352 6.25 18.74 -13.29
C PRO A 352 5.60 18.52 -11.91
N LEU A 353 6.02 19.32 -10.92
CA LEU A 353 5.45 19.37 -9.58
C LEU A 353 4.83 20.73 -9.37
N GLY A 354 3.50 20.81 -9.44
CA GLY A 354 2.76 22.04 -9.29
C GLY A 354 1.37 21.83 -8.68
N THR A 355 0.52 22.81 -8.86
CA THR A 355 -0.83 22.80 -8.27
C THR A 355 -1.69 21.65 -8.77
N ILE A 356 -1.50 21.20 -10.01
CA ILE A 356 -2.26 20.09 -10.61
C ILE A 356 -1.90 18.78 -9.89
N GLU A 357 -0.61 18.46 -9.83
CA GLU A 357 -0.11 17.24 -9.22
C GLU A 357 -0.49 17.17 -7.73
N LEU A 358 -0.34 18.28 -7.01
CA LEU A 358 -0.71 18.37 -5.60
C LEU A 358 -2.21 18.25 -5.38
N SER A 359 -3.04 18.89 -6.21
CA SER A 359 -4.49 18.83 -6.09
C SER A 359 -5.03 17.43 -6.40
N ILE A 360 -4.51 16.75 -7.43
CA ILE A 360 -4.90 15.38 -7.76
C ILE A 360 -4.45 14.43 -6.63
N SER A 361 -3.23 14.60 -6.10
CA SER A 361 -2.73 13.81 -4.97
C SER A 361 -3.57 14.02 -3.70
N ALA A 362 -3.99 15.26 -3.44
CA ALA A 362 -4.93 15.58 -2.36
C ALA A 362 -6.29 14.89 -2.56
N GLY A 363 -6.79 14.82 -3.81
CA GLY A 363 -8.01 14.10 -4.15
C GLY A 363 -7.93 12.60 -3.84
N PHE A 364 -6.86 11.96 -4.24
CA PHE A 364 -6.62 10.54 -3.93
C PHE A 364 -6.44 10.32 -2.42
N LEU A 365 -5.71 11.19 -1.72
CA LEU A 365 -5.60 11.16 -0.25
C LEU A 365 -6.96 11.28 0.43
N GLY A 366 -7.80 12.21 -0.06
CA GLY A 366 -9.18 12.37 0.41
C GLY A 366 -10.00 11.10 0.23
N LEU A 367 -9.92 10.49 -0.96
CA LEU A 367 -10.65 9.26 -1.26
C LEU A 367 -10.20 8.08 -0.39
N ALA A 368 -8.88 7.90 -0.23
CA ALA A 368 -8.32 6.88 0.67
C ALA A 368 -8.69 7.16 2.14
N GLY A 369 -8.64 8.42 2.58
CA GLY A 369 -9.09 8.81 3.91
C GLY A 369 -10.57 8.48 4.15
N LEU A 370 -11.45 8.70 3.16
CA LEU A 370 -12.87 8.34 3.28
C LEU A 370 -13.07 6.82 3.38
N THR A 371 -12.34 6.01 2.60
CA THR A 371 -12.45 4.55 2.69
C THR A 371 -11.99 4.02 4.04
N VAL A 372 -10.86 4.54 4.55
CA VAL A 372 -10.35 4.21 5.90
C VAL A 372 -11.35 4.62 6.98
N LEU A 373 -11.87 5.85 6.93
CA LEU A 373 -12.89 6.33 7.90
C LEU A 373 -14.17 5.49 7.83
N PHE A 374 -14.62 5.14 6.63
CA PHE A 374 -15.79 4.27 6.44
C PHE A 374 -15.59 2.93 7.16
N TYR A 375 -14.43 2.29 6.97
CA TYR A 375 -14.11 1.02 7.61
C TYR A 375 -14.06 1.16 9.13
N LEU A 376 -13.29 2.12 9.65
CA LEU A 376 -13.11 2.35 11.09
C LEU A 376 -14.41 2.72 11.81
N LYS A 377 -15.35 3.36 11.10
CA LYS A 377 -16.68 3.69 11.63
C LYS A 377 -17.63 2.49 11.66
N ARG A 378 -17.46 1.56 10.71
CA ARG A 378 -18.38 0.42 10.50
C ARG A 378 -17.99 -0.81 11.29
N PHE A 379 -16.70 -1.06 11.47
CA PHE A 379 -16.16 -2.29 12.07
C PHE A 379 -15.38 -1.99 13.35
N SER A 380 -15.41 -2.96 14.29
CA SER A 380 -14.62 -2.89 15.53
C SER A 380 -13.12 -2.89 15.23
N LEU A 381 -12.36 -2.08 15.98
CA LEU A 381 -10.89 -2.05 15.91
C LEU A 381 -10.26 -3.29 16.54
N THR A 382 -10.94 -3.91 17.50
CA THR A 382 -10.51 -5.17 18.09
C THR A 382 -10.96 -6.34 17.23
N PRO A 383 -10.06 -7.22 16.79
CA PRO A 383 -10.40 -8.38 15.96
C PRO A 383 -10.98 -9.53 16.82
N VAL A 384 -12.04 -9.25 17.58
CA VAL A 384 -12.69 -10.23 18.48
C VAL A 384 -13.24 -11.47 17.77
N THR A 385 -13.37 -11.45 16.45
CA THR A 385 -13.77 -12.58 15.64
C THR A 385 -12.61 -13.48 15.22
N ASP A 386 -11.37 -13.05 15.48
CA ASP A 386 -10.16 -13.77 15.11
C ASP A 386 -9.77 -14.76 16.22
N PRO A 387 -9.75 -16.08 15.97
CA PRO A 387 -9.49 -17.08 17.01
C PRO A 387 -8.07 -16.95 17.60
N LEU A 388 -7.08 -16.59 16.79
CA LEU A 388 -5.70 -16.41 17.27
C LEU A 388 -5.53 -15.15 18.14
N PHE A 389 -6.34 -14.14 17.92
CA PHE A 389 -6.39 -12.98 18.79
C PHE A 389 -7.02 -13.33 20.15
N GLN A 390 -8.10 -14.13 20.15
CA GLN A 390 -8.72 -14.58 21.39
C GLN A 390 -7.77 -15.43 22.23
N GLU A 391 -7.05 -16.36 21.61
CA GLU A 391 -6.03 -17.18 22.29
C GLU A 391 -4.93 -16.31 22.90
N GLU A 392 -4.47 -15.27 22.21
CA GLU A 392 -3.45 -14.35 22.73
C GLU A 392 -3.98 -13.58 23.96
N MET A 393 -5.23 -13.14 23.94
CA MET A 393 -5.81 -12.42 25.07
C MET A 393 -5.94 -13.30 26.30
N VAL A 394 -6.36 -14.56 26.13
CA VAL A 394 -6.44 -15.55 27.24
C VAL A 394 -5.08 -15.82 27.84
N LEU A 395 -4.03 -15.94 27.01
CA LEU A 395 -2.66 -16.15 27.50
C LEU A 395 -2.16 -14.96 28.32
N ARG A 396 -2.41 -13.73 27.86
CA ARG A 396 -2.04 -12.50 28.60
C ARG A 396 -2.76 -12.37 29.95
N GLU A 397 -4.03 -12.77 30.00
CA GLU A 397 -4.79 -12.76 31.27
C GLU A 397 -4.20 -13.76 32.28
N LYS A 398 -3.78 -14.95 31.83
CA LYS A 398 -3.12 -15.96 32.68
C LYS A 398 -1.76 -15.48 33.18
N GLU A 399 -0.91 -14.94 32.31
CA GLU A 399 0.38 -14.35 32.66
C GLU A 399 0.22 -13.23 33.71
N GLY A 400 -0.77 -12.36 33.53
CA GLY A 400 -1.06 -11.29 34.49
C GLY A 400 -1.53 -11.81 35.88
N GLN A 401 -2.29 -12.89 35.90
CA GLN A 401 -2.72 -13.51 37.15
C GLN A 401 -1.55 -14.22 37.90
N GLU A 402 -0.65 -14.85 37.16
CA GLU A 402 0.55 -15.51 37.74
C GLU A 402 1.53 -14.49 38.34
N ASP A 403 1.71 -13.32 37.66
CA ASP A 403 2.57 -12.24 38.16
C ASP A 403 2.01 -11.59 39.44
N VAL A 404 0.69 -11.41 39.52
CA VAL A 404 0.03 -10.92 40.75
C VAL A 404 0.14 -11.96 41.89
N GLY A 405 0.00 -13.26 41.58
CA GLY A 405 0.18 -14.33 42.56
C GLY A 405 1.60 -14.41 43.09
N ARG A 406 2.62 -14.14 42.29
CA ARG A 406 4.04 -14.11 42.75
C ARG A 406 4.43 -12.87 43.53
N GLN A 407 3.67 -11.78 43.45
CA GLN A 407 3.92 -10.55 44.24
C GLN A 407 3.22 -10.56 45.60
N VAL A 408 2.25 -11.44 45.81
CA VAL A 408 1.45 -11.55 47.06
C VAL A 408 1.85 -12.74 47.93
N GLY A 409 2.66 -13.66 47.41
CA GLY A 409 3.26 -14.80 48.17
C GLY A 409 4.74 -14.56 48.46
#